data_10421fa944166e69696274255fad67a0
#
_entry.id   10421fa944166e69696274255fad67a0
#
_cell.length_a   1.000
_cell.length_b   1.000
_cell.length_c   1.000
_cell.angle_alpha   90.00
_cell.angle_beta   90.00
_cell.angle_gamma   90.00
#
_symmetry.space_group_name_H-M   'P 1'
#
loop_
_entity.id
_entity.type
_entity.pdbx_description
1 polymer ?
#
loop_
_entity_poly.entity_id
_entity_poly.type
_entity_poly.pdbx_seq_one_letter_code
_entity_poly.pdbx_strand_id
1 'polypeptide(L)'
;MATPSSPKIQGLFQQLYDFGDSLTSYGDFAAYLQKTVLAASAEPAWSGVSWSNANYGNQLGLRTTLGIPTPSEVPPARLDIPSPFYQVVNPSVATPGLGTRGAPSFAIGGATSGTTSLYDILTITGPDGQTVALSTLFPKLAQTGVENQINAALQQRIRPASNELTLIQGGSNDLLIAYIQENPAIEAVLAQVMQNMRRNLSVQLRAVGSRQLMSFGLADFQGVVDGVAYQMPFLSNLLKQASQPDAPAWLQPWKSFVEQGGLQEFQAKYATMLEELGRQFPYANVIYYSPEFGTNWDTYGARLGNFASYGIKNTLGYAQATNQDLPTDATDAYLYFDDIHNTQSGQEMTAQAMALTLESNRKAIAAATLTNQQRGNAAPNVLLAPEQNSELIGRAGNDLLRGNTGNDALWGDQGQDRLSGAQGNDWLRGGDGSDRLSGGRGADFFAYQTRDASSRWRDTITDFRGGLGDRLGITAVLDGKDPFANPGWDYIGSKPFSDAPAELRFANGHLLGDVDGDGQADLRIQLLGVTNFNPNWIS
;
A
#
# COMPACT_ATOMS: atom_id res chain seq x y z
N MET A 1 -16.86 31.15 -12.53
CA MET A 1 -16.33 30.13 -11.61
C MET A 1 -14.84 30.03 -11.89
N ALA A 2 -14.02 29.97 -10.84
CA ALA A 2 -12.58 29.78 -11.04
C ALA A 2 -12.36 28.31 -11.46
N THR A 3 -11.71 28.10 -12.60
CA THR A 3 -11.28 26.77 -13.00
C THR A 3 -10.17 26.31 -12.06
N PRO A 4 -10.15 25.02 -11.64
CA PRO A 4 -9.05 24.47 -10.84
C PRO A 4 -7.70 24.75 -11.49
N SER A 5 -6.71 25.13 -10.69
CA SER A 5 -5.37 25.40 -11.23
C SER A 5 -4.62 24.09 -11.42
N SER A 6 -4.02 23.88 -12.59
CA SER A 6 -3.21 22.69 -12.86
C SER A 6 -2.02 22.62 -11.88
N PRO A 7 -1.86 21.53 -11.12
CA PRO A 7 -0.71 21.30 -10.26
C PRO A 7 0.59 21.22 -11.07
N LYS A 8 1.67 21.76 -10.53
CA LYS A 8 2.99 21.72 -11.19
C LYS A 8 3.74 20.44 -10.82
N ILE A 9 3.19 19.26 -11.18
CA ILE A 9 3.74 17.96 -10.81
C ILE A 9 4.08 17.06 -12.00
N GLN A 10 3.91 17.53 -13.24
CA GLN A 10 4.32 16.78 -14.43
C GLN A 10 5.80 16.43 -14.36
N GLY A 11 6.12 15.15 -14.62
CA GLY A 11 7.49 14.64 -14.59
C GLY A 11 8.07 14.48 -13.19
N LEU A 12 7.30 14.69 -12.12
CA LEU A 12 7.75 14.48 -10.75
C LEU A 12 8.01 12.99 -10.46
N PHE A 13 7.20 12.13 -11.07
CA PHE A 13 7.36 10.68 -11.00
C PHE A 13 7.35 10.08 -12.41
N GLN A 14 8.10 8.97 -12.58
CA GLN A 14 8.14 8.23 -13.84
C GLN A 14 7.08 7.13 -13.88
N GLN A 15 6.64 6.66 -12.72
CA GLN A 15 5.72 5.54 -12.60
C GLN A 15 4.92 5.62 -11.29
N LEU A 16 3.76 4.97 -11.28
CA LEU A 16 2.91 4.79 -10.12
C LEU A 16 2.64 3.29 -9.92
N TYR A 17 3.02 2.77 -8.75
CA TYR A 17 2.61 1.45 -8.25
C TYR A 17 1.44 1.62 -7.30
N ASP A 18 0.43 0.82 -7.46
CA ASP A 18 -0.78 0.90 -6.64
C ASP A 18 -1.15 -0.45 -6.03
N PHE A 19 -1.50 -0.37 -4.77
CA PHE A 19 -1.98 -1.47 -3.96
C PHE A 19 -3.27 -1.01 -3.27
N GLY A 20 -4.29 -1.84 -3.28
CA GLY A 20 -5.53 -1.44 -2.64
C GLY A 20 -6.76 -2.12 -3.20
N ASP A 21 -7.88 -1.46 -3.03
CA ASP A 21 -9.22 -1.91 -3.44
C ASP A 21 -9.75 -1.20 -4.69
N SER A 22 -11.08 -1.16 -4.85
CA SER A 22 -11.75 -0.54 -6.00
C SER A 22 -11.45 0.96 -6.15
N LEU A 23 -11.07 1.66 -5.09
CA LEU A 23 -10.73 3.09 -5.15
C LEU A 23 -9.37 3.33 -5.81
N THR A 24 -8.51 2.31 -5.87
CA THR A 24 -7.19 2.35 -6.48
C THR A 24 -7.04 1.44 -7.70
N SER A 25 -8.01 0.55 -7.98
CA SER A 25 -7.92 -0.40 -9.09
C SER A 25 -8.20 0.24 -10.46
N TYR A 26 -7.64 -0.33 -11.50
CA TYR A 26 -7.70 0.16 -12.90
C TYR A 26 -8.96 -0.23 -13.67
N GLY A 27 -10.02 -0.72 -13.07
CA GLY A 27 -11.21 -1.17 -13.81
C GLY A 27 -11.03 -2.49 -14.57
N ASP A 28 -9.81 -3.01 -14.75
CA ASP A 28 -9.56 -4.30 -15.40
C ASP A 28 -10.29 -5.45 -14.72
N PHE A 29 -10.46 -5.31 -13.42
CA PHE A 29 -11.16 -6.29 -12.61
C PHE A 29 -12.68 -6.24 -12.83
N ALA A 30 -13.28 -5.06 -12.96
CA ALA A 30 -14.71 -4.92 -13.28
C ALA A 30 -15.01 -5.52 -14.65
N ALA A 31 -14.17 -5.28 -15.65
CA ALA A 31 -14.28 -5.88 -16.96
C ALA A 31 -14.08 -7.41 -16.93
N TYR A 32 -13.20 -7.94 -16.08
CA TYR A 32 -13.03 -9.38 -15.85
C TYR A 32 -14.28 -10.01 -15.24
N LEU A 33 -14.87 -9.39 -14.20
CA LEU A 33 -16.10 -9.85 -13.58
C LEU A 33 -17.24 -9.86 -14.59
N GLN A 34 -17.44 -8.77 -15.33
CA GLN A 34 -18.49 -8.67 -16.33
C GLN A 34 -18.37 -9.76 -17.40
N LYS A 35 -17.17 -10.01 -17.91
CA LYS A 35 -16.94 -11.01 -18.96
C LYS A 35 -17.02 -12.45 -18.46
N THR A 36 -16.57 -12.71 -17.24
CA THR A 36 -16.38 -14.08 -16.74
C THR A 36 -17.54 -14.54 -15.85
N VAL A 37 -18.05 -13.65 -15.00
CA VAL A 37 -19.11 -13.99 -14.03
C VAL A 37 -20.49 -13.78 -14.65
N LEU A 38 -20.71 -12.65 -15.31
CA LEU A 38 -22.02 -12.32 -15.87
C LEU A 38 -22.32 -13.07 -17.16
N ALA A 39 -21.31 -13.43 -17.95
CA ALA A 39 -21.50 -14.29 -19.13
C ALA A 39 -21.82 -15.75 -18.77
N ALA A 40 -21.44 -16.18 -17.54
CA ALA A 40 -21.74 -17.53 -17.04
C ALA A 40 -23.05 -17.61 -16.23
N SER A 41 -23.59 -16.47 -15.77
CA SER A 41 -24.82 -16.43 -14.99
C SER A 41 -26.01 -16.04 -15.93
N ALA A 42 -26.98 -16.92 -16.05
CA ALA A 42 -28.24 -16.63 -16.74
C ALA A 42 -29.22 -15.81 -15.88
N GLU A 43 -28.77 -15.21 -14.77
CA GLU A 43 -29.65 -14.56 -13.80
C GLU A 43 -29.87 -13.07 -14.12
N PRO A 44 -31.14 -12.64 -14.26
CA PRO A 44 -31.52 -11.24 -14.56
C PRO A 44 -31.17 -10.25 -13.42
N ALA A 45 -30.96 -10.74 -12.19
CA ALA A 45 -30.73 -9.88 -11.01
C ALA A 45 -29.38 -9.09 -11.08
N TRP A 46 -28.43 -9.54 -11.86
CA TRP A 46 -27.14 -8.88 -12.07
C TRP A 46 -27.06 -8.06 -13.36
N SER A 47 -28.08 -8.14 -14.22
CA SER A 47 -28.15 -7.38 -15.47
C SER A 47 -28.34 -5.87 -15.29
N GLY A 48 -28.65 -5.42 -14.07
CA GLY A 48 -28.76 -4.00 -13.71
C GLY A 48 -27.44 -3.39 -13.18
N VAL A 49 -26.41 -4.21 -12.92
CA VAL A 49 -25.09 -3.72 -12.48
C VAL A 49 -24.26 -3.48 -13.74
N SER A 50 -24.45 -2.33 -14.37
CA SER A 50 -23.61 -1.87 -15.48
C SER A 50 -22.24 -1.45 -14.95
N TRP A 51 -21.34 -2.41 -14.80
CA TRP A 51 -19.93 -2.18 -14.49
C TRP A 51 -19.15 -1.71 -15.74
N SER A 52 -19.84 -1.52 -16.86
CA SER A 52 -19.25 -1.45 -18.20
C SER A 52 -18.47 -0.16 -18.50
N ASN A 53 -18.60 0.91 -17.72
CA ASN A 53 -17.97 2.19 -18.02
C ASN A 53 -17.33 2.88 -16.81
N ALA A 54 -17.32 2.26 -15.66
CA ALA A 54 -16.72 2.86 -14.49
C ALA A 54 -15.22 2.51 -14.40
N ASN A 55 -14.38 3.44 -14.79
CA ASN A 55 -13.00 3.46 -14.36
C ASN A 55 -12.99 3.80 -12.87
N TYR A 56 -13.11 2.80 -12.00
CA TYR A 56 -13.31 2.96 -10.56
C TYR A 56 -12.07 3.47 -9.79
N GLY A 57 -10.98 3.82 -10.47
CA GLY A 57 -9.77 4.20 -9.78
C GLY A 57 -9.45 5.69 -9.87
N ASN A 58 -9.22 6.34 -8.75
CA ASN A 58 -8.67 7.69 -8.64
C ASN A 58 -7.31 7.87 -9.36
N GLN A 59 -6.74 6.77 -9.83
CA GLN A 59 -5.42 6.69 -10.41
C GLN A 59 -5.33 7.24 -11.82
N LEU A 60 -6.36 7.05 -12.65
CA LEU A 60 -6.33 7.51 -14.04
C LEU A 60 -6.16 9.03 -14.09
N GLY A 61 -6.93 9.76 -13.28
CA GLY A 61 -6.81 11.20 -13.14
C GLY A 61 -5.44 11.60 -12.56
N LEU A 62 -4.95 10.90 -11.54
CA LEU A 62 -3.64 11.16 -10.94
C LEU A 62 -2.51 10.90 -11.94
N ARG A 63 -2.53 9.80 -12.70
CA ARG A 63 -1.54 9.49 -13.74
C ARG A 63 -1.52 10.55 -14.82
N THR A 64 -2.69 10.96 -15.31
CA THR A 64 -2.82 12.03 -16.30
C THR A 64 -2.20 13.32 -15.78
N THR A 65 -2.47 13.70 -14.54
CA THR A 65 -1.94 14.91 -13.91
C THR A 65 -0.44 14.84 -13.68
N LEU A 66 0.10 13.66 -13.36
CA LEU A 66 1.54 13.41 -13.23
C LEU A 66 2.27 13.33 -14.58
N GLY A 67 1.55 13.21 -15.69
CA GLY A 67 2.13 12.95 -17.01
C GLY A 67 2.72 11.55 -17.14
N ILE A 68 2.29 10.61 -16.28
CA ILE A 68 2.67 9.21 -16.36
C ILE A 68 1.83 8.57 -17.46
N PRO A 69 2.44 7.84 -18.44
CA PRO A 69 1.67 7.15 -19.45
C PRO A 69 0.62 6.25 -18.79
N THR A 70 -0.64 6.47 -19.14
CA THR A 70 -1.67 5.47 -18.86
C THR A 70 -1.27 4.22 -19.64
N PRO A 71 -1.48 3.01 -19.10
CA PRO A 71 -1.38 1.81 -19.91
C PRO A 71 -2.24 2.08 -21.13
N SER A 72 -1.60 2.14 -22.31
CA SER A 72 -2.30 2.39 -23.56
C SER A 72 -3.48 1.44 -23.58
N GLU A 73 -4.68 2.00 -23.74
CA GLU A 73 -5.95 1.33 -23.89
C GLU A 73 -5.76 -0.16 -24.14
N VAL A 74 -5.76 -0.94 -23.06
CA VAL A 74 -5.88 -2.39 -23.23
C VAL A 74 -7.29 -2.55 -23.77
N PRO A 75 -7.47 -2.84 -25.05
CA PRO A 75 -8.81 -2.99 -25.60
C PRO A 75 -9.53 -4.00 -24.72
N PRO A 76 -10.84 -3.85 -24.48
CA PRO A 76 -11.63 -4.80 -23.69
C PRO A 76 -11.47 -6.27 -24.12
N ALA A 77 -10.94 -6.50 -25.33
CA ALA A 77 -10.66 -7.83 -25.87
C ALA A 77 -9.35 -8.49 -25.39
N ARG A 78 -8.50 -7.82 -24.62
CA ARG A 78 -7.23 -8.38 -24.08
C ARG A 78 -7.25 -8.59 -22.56
N LEU A 79 -8.38 -8.97 -22.03
CA LEU A 79 -8.56 -9.40 -20.63
C LEU A 79 -7.81 -10.69 -20.25
N ASP A 80 -7.02 -11.24 -21.16
CA ASP A 80 -6.16 -12.41 -20.89
C ASP A 80 -4.79 -12.03 -20.30
N ILE A 81 -4.51 -10.73 -20.06
CA ILE A 81 -3.31 -10.33 -19.34
C ILE A 81 -3.66 -10.35 -17.85
N PRO A 82 -3.27 -11.38 -17.10
CA PRO A 82 -3.47 -11.40 -15.66
C PRO A 82 -2.68 -10.25 -15.06
N SER A 83 -3.24 -9.56 -14.04
CA SER A 83 -2.44 -8.63 -13.25
C SER A 83 -1.21 -9.37 -12.71
N PRO A 84 -0.10 -8.71 -12.41
CA PRO A 84 1.07 -9.35 -11.80
C PRO A 84 0.71 -10.21 -10.59
N PHE A 85 -0.31 -9.81 -9.82
CA PHE A 85 -0.85 -10.59 -8.71
C PHE A 85 -1.41 -11.96 -9.15
N TYR A 86 -2.19 -12.03 -10.24
CA TYR A 86 -2.74 -13.31 -10.72
C TYR A 86 -1.67 -14.26 -11.24
N GLN A 87 -0.54 -13.76 -11.70
CA GLN A 87 0.58 -14.60 -12.13
C GLN A 87 1.23 -15.31 -10.96
N VAL A 88 1.34 -14.66 -9.81
CA VAL A 88 1.91 -15.26 -8.59
C VAL A 88 0.97 -16.29 -7.98
N VAL A 89 -0.33 -16.00 -7.93
CA VAL A 89 -1.34 -16.92 -7.36
C VAL A 89 -1.60 -18.11 -8.29
N ASN A 90 -1.33 -17.98 -9.59
CA ASN A 90 -1.53 -19.06 -10.55
C ASN A 90 -0.34 -19.19 -11.52
N PRO A 91 0.75 -19.87 -11.11
CA PRO A 91 1.98 -19.99 -11.89
C PRO A 91 1.84 -20.75 -13.22
N SER A 92 0.70 -21.37 -13.48
CA SER A 92 0.43 -22.08 -14.74
C SER A 92 -0.01 -21.17 -15.90
N VAL A 93 -0.25 -19.88 -15.64
CA VAL A 93 -0.60 -18.91 -16.69
C VAL A 93 0.68 -18.29 -17.22
N ALA A 94 1.07 -18.67 -18.44
CA ALA A 94 2.26 -18.16 -19.11
C ALA A 94 2.24 -16.63 -19.17
N THR A 95 3.34 -16.02 -18.72
CA THR A 95 3.58 -14.57 -18.75
C THR A 95 3.78 -14.09 -20.17
N PRO A 96 2.96 -13.22 -20.74
CA PRO A 96 3.42 -12.38 -21.83
C PRO A 96 4.51 -11.46 -21.26
N GLY A 97 5.65 -11.38 -21.92
CA GLY A 97 6.84 -10.74 -21.40
C GLY A 97 6.59 -9.37 -20.76
N LEU A 98 7.14 -9.18 -19.59
CA LEU A 98 7.29 -7.92 -18.83
C LEU A 98 8.07 -6.82 -19.60
N GLY A 99 7.93 -6.77 -20.91
CA GLY A 99 8.73 -5.95 -21.81
C GLY A 99 8.11 -4.66 -22.29
N THR A 100 6.87 -4.34 -21.94
CA THR A 100 6.23 -3.11 -22.43
C THR A 100 5.64 -2.30 -21.28
N ARG A 101 6.40 -1.34 -20.80
CA ARG A 101 6.06 0.01 -20.26
C ARG A 101 4.61 0.23 -19.78
N GLY A 102 4.06 -0.64 -18.98
CA GLY A 102 2.85 -0.40 -18.21
C GLY A 102 3.18 -0.65 -16.75
N ALA A 103 2.93 0.32 -15.88
CA ALA A 103 3.14 0.13 -14.46
C ALA A 103 2.26 -0.99 -13.95
N PRO A 104 2.78 -1.96 -13.20
CA PRO A 104 1.96 -2.99 -12.63
C PRO A 104 1.02 -2.36 -11.59
N SER A 105 -0.29 -2.46 -11.82
CA SER A 105 -1.27 -2.26 -10.79
C SER A 105 -1.45 -3.58 -10.04
N PHE A 106 -1.34 -3.55 -8.73
CA PHE A 106 -1.64 -4.67 -7.85
C PHE A 106 -3.02 -4.53 -7.20
N ALA A 107 -3.64 -3.35 -7.32
CA ALA A 107 -4.92 -3.05 -6.70
C ALA A 107 -6.05 -3.87 -7.33
N ILE A 108 -6.90 -4.45 -6.49
CA ILE A 108 -8.02 -5.32 -6.89
C ILE A 108 -9.28 -4.86 -6.15
N GLY A 109 -10.34 -4.59 -6.92
CA GLY A 109 -11.65 -4.26 -6.34
C GLY A 109 -12.09 -5.33 -5.33
N GLY A 110 -12.65 -4.91 -4.21
CA GLY A 110 -13.08 -5.81 -3.13
C GLY A 110 -11.99 -6.25 -2.15
N ALA A 111 -10.72 -5.86 -2.36
CA ALA A 111 -9.64 -6.19 -1.43
C ALA A 111 -9.85 -5.55 -0.06
N THR A 112 -9.57 -6.31 1.02
CA THR A 112 -9.50 -5.77 2.39
C THR A 112 -8.09 -5.29 2.72
N SER A 113 -7.92 -4.69 3.88
CA SER A 113 -6.60 -4.31 4.40
C SER A 113 -5.70 -5.52 4.72
N GLY A 114 -6.27 -6.70 4.97
CA GLY A 114 -5.58 -7.96 5.26
C GLY A 114 -5.38 -8.84 4.03
N THR A 115 -5.58 -10.15 4.21
CA THR A 115 -5.42 -11.18 3.16
C THR A 115 -6.70 -11.50 2.41
N THR A 116 -7.86 -11.23 3.00
CA THR A 116 -9.18 -11.57 2.47
C THR A 116 -9.70 -10.59 1.43
N SER A 117 -10.80 -10.92 0.81
CA SER A 117 -11.52 -10.01 -0.08
C SER A 117 -13.03 -10.10 0.15
N LEU A 118 -13.77 -9.12 -0.37
CA LEU A 118 -15.24 -9.13 -0.38
C LEU A 118 -15.79 -10.41 -1.04
N TYR A 119 -15.07 -10.98 -2.00
CA TYR A 119 -15.50 -12.18 -2.73
C TYR A 119 -15.40 -13.47 -1.93
N ASP A 120 -14.64 -13.47 -0.83
CA ASP A 120 -14.57 -14.59 0.11
C ASP A 120 -15.85 -14.73 0.94
N ILE A 121 -16.65 -13.66 1.03
CA ILE A 121 -17.90 -13.64 1.80
C ILE A 121 -19.15 -13.49 0.94
N LEU A 122 -19.05 -12.86 -0.23
CA LEU A 122 -20.19 -12.77 -1.15
C LEU A 122 -20.54 -14.17 -1.67
N THR A 123 -21.81 -14.51 -1.61
CA THR A 123 -22.32 -15.81 -2.04
C THR A 123 -23.29 -15.67 -3.21
N ILE A 124 -23.36 -16.73 -4.02
CA ILE A 124 -24.37 -16.88 -5.07
C ILE A 124 -25.13 -18.18 -4.83
N THR A 125 -26.46 -18.14 -4.99
CA THR A 125 -27.30 -19.33 -4.88
C THR A 125 -27.57 -19.86 -6.28
N GLY A 126 -27.16 -21.10 -6.54
CA GLY A 126 -27.38 -21.78 -7.80
C GLY A 126 -28.86 -22.19 -8.01
N PRO A 127 -29.21 -22.62 -9.25
CA PRO A 127 -30.56 -23.13 -9.54
C PRO A 127 -30.97 -24.35 -8.73
N ASP A 128 -29.99 -25.07 -8.17
CA ASP A 128 -30.16 -26.22 -7.27
C ASP A 128 -30.41 -25.83 -5.81
N GLY A 129 -30.46 -24.52 -5.51
CA GLY A 129 -30.64 -23.98 -4.18
C GLY A 129 -29.36 -24.02 -3.30
N GLN A 130 -28.22 -24.45 -3.85
CA GLN A 130 -26.95 -24.41 -3.13
C GLN A 130 -26.34 -23.02 -3.16
N THR A 131 -25.88 -22.54 -2.00
CA THR A 131 -25.21 -21.25 -1.85
C THR A 131 -23.72 -21.46 -1.68
N VAL A 132 -22.91 -20.85 -2.53
CA VAL A 132 -21.45 -20.95 -2.51
C VAL A 132 -20.81 -19.56 -2.55
N ALA A 133 -19.64 -19.41 -1.94
CA ALA A 133 -18.89 -18.16 -2.02
C ALA A 133 -18.40 -17.90 -3.45
N LEU A 134 -18.38 -16.64 -3.87
CA LEU A 134 -17.87 -16.26 -5.19
C LEU A 134 -16.41 -16.67 -5.39
N SER A 135 -15.58 -16.60 -4.34
CA SER A 135 -14.19 -17.09 -4.37
C SER A 135 -14.07 -18.59 -4.60
N THR A 136 -15.10 -19.39 -4.26
CA THR A 136 -15.15 -20.83 -4.57
C THR A 136 -15.36 -21.09 -6.06
N LEU A 137 -16.24 -20.31 -6.68
CA LEU A 137 -16.50 -20.38 -8.12
C LEU A 137 -15.36 -19.76 -8.94
N PHE A 138 -14.76 -18.72 -8.39
CA PHE A 138 -13.68 -17.95 -9.00
C PHE A 138 -12.47 -17.89 -8.07
N PRO A 139 -11.67 -18.99 -7.97
CA PRO A 139 -10.54 -19.06 -7.02
C PRO A 139 -9.51 -17.95 -7.16
N LYS A 140 -9.44 -17.30 -8.33
CA LYS A 140 -8.57 -16.13 -8.56
C LYS A 140 -9.00 -14.88 -7.79
N LEU A 141 -10.24 -14.82 -7.29
CA LEU A 141 -10.77 -13.73 -6.48
C LEU A 141 -10.58 -13.95 -4.99
N ALA A 142 -10.21 -15.18 -4.59
CA ALA A 142 -9.93 -15.50 -3.21
C ALA A 142 -8.65 -14.79 -2.74
N GLN A 143 -8.68 -14.35 -1.48
CA GLN A 143 -7.48 -13.84 -0.79
C GLN A 143 -6.76 -12.72 -1.57
N THR A 144 -7.50 -11.78 -2.16
CA THR A 144 -6.94 -10.66 -2.92
C THR A 144 -6.70 -9.40 -2.08
N GLY A 145 -6.62 -9.52 -0.75
CA GLY A 145 -6.35 -8.40 0.14
C GLY A 145 -5.00 -7.72 -0.09
N VAL A 146 -4.86 -6.49 0.43
CA VAL A 146 -3.68 -5.65 0.24
C VAL A 146 -2.40 -6.35 0.70
N GLU A 147 -2.46 -7.13 1.77
CA GLU A 147 -1.35 -7.93 2.26
C GLU A 147 -0.83 -8.91 1.19
N ASN A 148 -1.72 -9.64 0.52
CA ASN A 148 -1.35 -10.57 -0.54
C ASN A 148 -0.84 -9.86 -1.80
N GLN A 149 -1.34 -8.68 -2.11
CA GLN A 149 -0.84 -7.85 -3.21
C GLN A 149 0.62 -7.45 -2.97
N ILE A 150 0.97 -7.03 -1.74
CA ILE A 150 2.34 -6.68 -1.37
C ILE A 150 3.24 -7.92 -1.36
N ASN A 151 2.74 -9.07 -0.89
CA ASN A 151 3.45 -10.34 -0.98
C ASN A 151 3.79 -10.72 -2.42
N ALA A 152 2.85 -10.52 -3.34
CA ALA A 152 3.07 -10.76 -4.75
C ALA A 152 4.19 -9.87 -5.32
N ALA A 153 4.22 -8.58 -4.94
CA ALA A 153 5.28 -7.67 -5.34
C ALA A 153 6.65 -8.11 -4.81
N LEU A 154 6.72 -8.55 -3.56
CA LEU A 154 7.94 -9.09 -2.95
C LEU A 154 8.46 -10.33 -3.69
N GLN A 155 7.55 -11.29 -3.98
CA GLN A 155 7.91 -12.52 -4.69
C GLN A 155 8.41 -12.23 -6.11
N GLN A 156 7.84 -11.24 -6.78
CA GLN A 156 8.28 -10.76 -8.09
C GLN A 156 9.54 -9.87 -8.02
N ARG A 157 10.06 -9.64 -6.83
CA ARG A 157 11.22 -8.75 -6.59
C ARG A 157 11.01 -7.34 -7.16
N ILE A 158 9.79 -6.84 -7.11
CA ILE A 158 9.47 -5.47 -7.50
C ILE A 158 10.21 -4.52 -6.57
N ARG A 159 10.93 -3.57 -7.16
CA ARG A 159 11.65 -2.50 -6.44
C ARG A 159 11.32 -1.18 -7.14
N PRO A 160 10.39 -0.39 -6.60
CA PRO A 160 10.13 0.93 -7.14
C PRO A 160 11.39 1.80 -7.10
N ALA A 161 11.68 2.47 -8.19
CA ALA A 161 12.76 3.46 -8.20
C ALA A 161 12.38 4.66 -7.31
N SER A 162 13.36 5.42 -6.88
CA SER A 162 13.15 6.55 -5.95
C SER A 162 12.30 7.69 -6.52
N ASN A 163 12.17 7.75 -7.84
CA ASN A 163 11.30 8.65 -8.59
C ASN A 163 10.01 7.97 -9.08
N GLU A 164 9.62 6.88 -8.43
CA GLU A 164 8.37 6.18 -8.67
C GLU A 164 7.51 6.25 -7.39
N LEU A 165 6.23 6.55 -7.56
CA LEU A 165 5.29 6.69 -6.47
C LEU A 165 4.64 5.34 -6.17
N THR A 166 4.62 4.96 -4.90
CA THR A 166 3.81 3.85 -4.39
C THR A 166 2.56 4.42 -3.72
N LEU A 167 1.39 4.01 -4.15
CA LEU A 167 0.10 4.36 -3.56
C LEU A 167 -0.49 3.12 -2.89
N ILE A 168 -0.85 3.24 -1.62
CA ILE A 168 -1.47 2.15 -0.85
C ILE A 168 -2.72 2.65 -0.16
N GLN A 169 -3.82 1.92 -0.37
CA GLN A 169 -5.11 2.20 0.25
C GLN A 169 -5.76 0.88 0.69
N GLY A 170 -6.51 0.91 1.80
CA GLY A 170 -7.29 -0.24 2.26
C GLY A 170 -8.10 0.10 3.51
N GLY A 171 -9.12 -0.71 3.76
CA GLY A 171 -9.98 -0.61 4.94
C GLY A 171 -11.45 -0.36 4.66
N SER A 172 -11.81 0.22 3.51
CA SER A 172 -13.22 0.49 3.18
C SER A 172 -14.01 -0.82 3.00
N ASN A 173 -13.42 -1.82 2.37
CA ASN A 173 -14.05 -3.13 2.22
C ASN A 173 -14.10 -3.93 3.53
N ASP A 174 -13.20 -3.70 4.48
CA ASP A 174 -13.27 -4.29 5.82
C ASP A 174 -14.55 -3.81 6.53
N LEU A 175 -14.89 -2.52 6.41
CA LEU A 175 -16.14 -1.98 6.94
C LEU A 175 -17.37 -2.54 6.21
N LEU A 176 -17.32 -2.63 4.89
CA LEU A 176 -18.41 -3.19 4.10
C LEU A 176 -18.68 -4.66 4.47
N ILE A 177 -17.61 -5.45 4.63
CA ILE A 177 -17.71 -6.84 5.09
C ILE A 177 -18.34 -6.90 6.49
N ALA A 178 -17.89 -6.08 7.42
CA ALA A 178 -18.45 -6.05 8.77
C ALA A 178 -19.93 -5.68 8.76
N TYR A 179 -20.34 -4.74 7.90
CA TYR A 179 -21.74 -4.38 7.72
C TYR A 179 -22.57 -5.55 7.15
N ILE A 180 -22.09 -6.23 6.10
CA ILE A 180 -22.77 -7.38 5.49
C ILE A 180 -22.91 -8.55 6.49
N GLN A 181 -21.92 -8.73 7.35
CA GLN A 181 -21.92 -9.75 8.41
C GLN A 181 -22.67 -9.35 9.69
N GLU A 182 -23.35 -8.20 9.68
CA GLU A 182 -24.09 -7.68 10.82
C GLU A 182 -23.24 -7.55 12.10
N ASN A 183 -21.95 -7.25 11.94
CA ASN A 183 -20.99 -7.18 13.03
C ASN A 183 -21.13 -5.85 13.80
N PRO A 184 -21.50 -5.85 15.09
CA PRO A 184 -21.65 -4.62 15.86
C PRO A 184 -20.31 -3.96 16.27
N ALA A 185 -19.18 -4.67 16.13
CA ALA A 185 -17.90 -4.28 16.72
C ALA A 185 -17.06 -3.40 15.75
N ILE A 186 -17.64 -2.29 15.25
CA ILE A 186 -16.99 -1.39 14.27
C ILE A 186 -15.60 -0.91 14.75
N GLU A 187 -15.44 -0.58 16.01
CA GLU A 187 -14.16 -0.11 16.57
C GLU A 187 -13.07 -1.19 16.49
N ALA A 188 -13.44 -2.46 16.76
CA ALA A 188 -12.51 -3.58 16.66
C ALA A 188 -12.11 -3.84 15.19
N VAL A 189 -13.06 -3.71 14.25
CA VAL A 189 -12.77 -3.82 12.82
C VAL A 189 -11.78 -2.74 12.39
N LEU A 190 -11.99 -1.49 12.77
CA LEU A 190 -11.11 -0.38 12.45
C LEU A 190 -9.73 -0.50 13.13
N ALA A 191 -9.67 -1.02 14.35
CA ALA A 191 -8.40 -1.33 15.01
C ALA A 191 -7.61 -2.39 14.22
N GLN A 192 -8.28 -3.42 13.70
CA GLN A 192 -7.65 -4.43 12.84
C GLN A 192 -7.18 -3.84 11.50
N VAL A 193 -7.98 -2.98 10.87
CA VAL A 193 -7.57 -2.23 9.66
C VAL A 193 -6.29 -1.43 9.93
N MET A 194 -6.25 -0.69 11.03
CA MET A 194 -5.06 0.10 11.41
C MET A 194 -3.82 -0.78 11.57
N GLN A 195 -3.97 -1.92 12.23
CA GLN A 195 -2.86 -2.87 12.43
C GLN A 195 -2.39 -3.48 11.10
N ASN A 196 -3.31 -3.90 10.25
CA ASN A 196 -3.00 -4.45 8.94
C ASN A 196 -2.28 -3.42 8.07
N MET A 197 -2.83 -2.20 7.99
CA MET A 197 -2.23 -1.14 7.18
C MET A 197 -0.84 -0.73 7.69
N ARG A 198 -0.65 -0.58 9.00
CA ARG A 198 0.68 -0.32 9.59
C ARG A 198 1.68 -1.40 9.16
N ARG A 199 1.29 -2.66 9.24
CA ARG A 199 2.14 -3.80 8.84
C ARG A 199 2.47 -3.75 7.35
N ASN A 200 1.46 -3.58 6.50
CA ASN A 200 1.60 -3.51 5.05
C ASN A 200 2.54 -2.38 4.60
N LEU A 201 2.35 -1.19 5.15
CA LEU A 201 3.18 -0.02 4.88
C LEU A 201 4.62 -0.23 5.36
N SER A 202 4.81 -0.81 6.55
CA SER A 202 6.14 -1.14 7.06
C SER A 202 6.87 -2.13 6.16
N VAL A 203 6.19 -3.16 5.66
CA VAL A 203 6.78 -4.13 4.72
C VAL A 203 7.13 -3.46 3.39
N GLN A 204 6.25 -2.61 2.87
CA GLN A 204 6.50 -1.87 1.63
C GLN A 204 7.73 -0.97 1.74
N LEU A 205 7.90 -0.30 2.87
CA LEU A 205 9.07 0.53 3.14
C LEU A 205 10.33 -0.33 3.32
N ARG A 206 10.34 -1.27 4.27
CA ARG A 206 11.56 -1.99 4.68
C ARG A 206 12.00 -3.08 3.69
N ALA A 207 11.07 -3.84 3.11
CA ALA A 207 11.38 -5.02 2.31
C ALA A 207 11.32 -4.76 0.80
N VAL A 208 10.35 -3.96 0.34
CA VAL A 208 10.24 -3.53 -1.05
C VAL A 208 11.16 -2.34 -1.32
N GLY A 209 11.40 -1.49 -0.30
CA GLY A 209 12.32 -0.36 -0.40
C GLY A 209 11.72 0.86 -1.08
N SER A 210 10.39 1.04 -1.02
CA SER A 210 9.73 2.22 -1.57
C SER A 210 10.23 3.49 -0.89
N ARG A 211 10.64 4.48 -1.69
CA ARG A 211 11.12 5.78 -1.20
C ARG A 211 10.09 6.89 -1.29
N GLN A 212 9.07 6.73 -2.11
CA GLN A 212 7.96 7.67 -2.26
C GLN A 212 6.67 6.90 -2.04
N LEU A 213 6.09 7.03 -0.88
CA LEU A 213 4.89 6.32 -0.49
C LEU A 213 3.80 7.31 -0.13
N MET A 214 2.65 7.22 -0.78
CA MET A 214 1.43 7.92 -0.43
C MET A 214 0.40 6.91 0.06
N SER A 215 -0.28 7.24 1.14
CA SER A 215 -1.33 6.37 1.66
C SER A 215 -2.47 7.17 2.27
N PHE A 216 -3.62 6.56 2.27
CA PHE A 216 -4.82 7.00 2.98
C PHE A 216 -5.58 5.78 3.51
N GLY A 217 -6.38 6.02 4.56
CA GLY A 217 -7.18 4.97 5.18
C GLY A 217 -8.49 4.74 4.45
N LEU A 218 -9.60 4.96 5.15
CA LEU A 218 -10.93 4.78 4.61
C LEU A 218 -11.25 5.80 3.51
N ALA A 219 -12.25 5.50 2.69
CA ALA A 219 -12.85 6.46 1.78
C ALA A 219 -13.42 7.67 2.53
N ASP A 220 -13.74 8.72 1.80
CA ASP A 220 -14.44 9.89 2.32
C ASP A 220 -15.94 9.61 2.46
N PHE A 221 -16.47 9.78 3.66
CA PHE A 221 -17.87 9.43 3.93
C PHE A 221 -18.80 10.65 3.99
N GLN A 222 -18.35 11.79 4.47
CA GLN A 222 -19.17 13.00 4.60
C GLN A 222 -18.37 14.25 4.93
N GLY A 223 -18.91 15.41 4.59
CA GLY A 223 -18.31 16.69 4.93
C GLY A 223 -18.99 17.87 4.24
N VAL A 224 -18.27 18.97 4.14
CA VAL A 224 -18.71 20.21 3.49
C VAL A 224 -17.60 20.75 2.59
N VAL A 225 -17.92 21.11 1.35
CA VAL A 225 -17.02 21.76 0.39
C VAL A 225 -17.65 23.06 -0.05
N ASP A 226 -17.02 24.19 0.21
CA ASP A 226 -17.52 25.53 -0.17
C ASP A 226 -18.98 25.78 0.27
N GLY A 227 -19.33 25.34 1.49
CA GLY A 227 -20.69 25.45 2.04
C GLY A 227 -21.68 24.42 1.52
N VAL A 228 -21.29 23.50 0.64
CA VAL A 228 -22.13 22.42 0.12
C VAL A 228 -21.83 21.13 0.88
N ALA A 229 -22.85 20.60 1.58
CA ALA A 229 -22.72 19.31 2.27
C ALA A 229 -22.69 18.15 1.28
N TYR A 230 -21.92 17.12 1.59
CA TYR A 230 -21.89 15.84 0.88
C TYR A 230 -21.91 14.69 1.87
N GLN A 231 -22.49 13.57 1.46
CA GLN A 231 -22.50 12.35 2.24
C GLN A 231 -22.56 11.13 1.32
N MET A 232 -21.69 10.16 1.57
CA MET A 232 -21.69 8.89 0.86
C MET A 232 -23.06 8.18 1.07
N PRO A 233 -23.69 7.70 -0.01
CA PRO A 233 -25.03 7.09 0.06
C PRO A 233 -25.08 5.89 1.02
N PHE A 234 -24.04 5.05 1.05
CA PHE A 234 -23.92 3.96 2.02
C PHE A 234 -24.10 4.44 3.45
N LEU A 235 -23.42 5.52 3.84
CA LEU A 235 -23.54 6.09 5.19
C LEU A 235 -24.92 6.66 5.44
N SER A 236 -25.51 7.35 4.46
CA SER A 236 -26.88 7.87 4.55
C SER A 236 -27.90 6.76 4.77
N ASN A 237 -27.77 5.65 4.02
CA ASN A 237 -28.65 4.49 4.13
C ASN A 237 -28.48 3.79 5.47
N LEU A 238 -27.25 3.61 5.95
CA LEU A 238 -26.93 3.05 7.28
C LEU A 238 -27.60 3.86 8.39
N LEU A 239 -27.38 5.17 8.43
CA LEU A 239 -27.93 6.06 9.46
C LEU A 239 -29.46 6.11 9.42
N LYS A 240 -30.06 6.12 8.22
CA LYS A 240 -31.50 6.06 8.03
C LYS A 240 -32.08 4.76 8.58
N GLN A 241 -31.47 3.62 8.25
CA GLN A 241 -31.88 2.29 8.73
C GLN A 241 -31.73 2.18 10.25
N ALA A 242 -30.60 2.59 10.80
CA ALA A 242 -30.33 2.56 12.24
C ALA A 242 -31.24 3.48 13.06
N SER A 243 -31.93 4.43 12.42
CA SER A 243 -32.86 5.37 13.07
C SER A 243 -34.31 4.90 13.01
N GLN A 244 -34.63 3.76 12.40
CA GLN A 244 -35.97 3.21 12.39
C GLN A 244 -36.34 2.62 13.79
N PRO A 245 -37.63 2.60 14.17
CA PRO A 245 -38.06 2.04 15.47
C PRO A 245 -37.76 0.53 15.61
N ASP A 246 -37.70 -0.19 14.50
CA ASP A 246 -37.43 -1.63 14.38
C ASP A 246 -36.01 -1.93 13.90
N ALA A 247 -35.09 -0.97 13.99
CA ALA A 247 -33.72 -1.13 13.54
C ALA A 247 -33.04 -2.30 14.27
N PRO A 248 -32.30 -3.15 13.55
CA PRO A 248 -31.51 -4.22 14.15
C PRO A 248 -30.55 -3.69 15.21
N ALA A 249 -30.44 -4.39 16.36
CA ALA A 249 -29.64 -3.94 17.50
C ALA A 249 -28.14 -3.77 17.14
N TRP A 250 -27.62 -4.56 16.20
CA TRP A 250 -26.22 -4.48 15.77
C TRP A 250 -25.87 -3.17 15.05
N LEU A 251 -26.86 -2.43 14.51
CA LEU A 251 -26.63 -1.13 13.85
C LEU A 251 -26.45 0.03 14.85
N GLN A 252 -26.88 -0.12 16.09
CA GLN A 252 -26.81 0.99 17.06
C GLN A 252 -25.37 1.40 17.40
N PRO A 253 -24.40 0.48 17.60
CA PRO A 253 -23.00 0.85 17.75
C PRO A 253 -22.45 1.61 16.54
N TRP A 254 -22.82 1.21 15.31
CA TRP A 254 -22.40 1.89 14.08
C TRP A 254 -22.92 3.32 14.02
N LYS A 255 -24.20 3.52 14.30
CA LYS A 255 -24.80 4.85 14.36
C LYS A 255 -24.10 5.73 15.39
N SER A 256 -23.95 5.23 16.62
CA SER A 256 -23.27 5.97 17.70
C SER A 256 -21.84 6.34 17.31
N PHE A 257 -21.08 5.41 16.73
CA PHE A 257 -19.71 5.64 16.30
C PHE A 257 -19.62 6.75 15.25
N VAL A 258 -20.48 6.72 14.24
CA VAL A 258 -20.51 7.75 13.18
C VAL A 258 -20.93 9.11 13.74
N GLU A 259 -22.00 9.16 14.54
CA GLU A 259 -22.51 10.41 15.13
C GLU A 259 -21.53 11.06 16.12
N GLN A 260 -20.65 10.26 16.74
CA GLN A 260 -19.60 10.75 17.64
C GLN A 260 -18.30 11.13 16.92
N GLY A 261 -18.26 11.08 15.59
CA GLY A 261 -17.08 11.45 14.81
C GLY A 261 -15.99 10.36 14.74
N GLY A 262 -16.35 9.11 14.96
CA GLY A 262 -15.39 8.00 14.99
C GLY A 262 -14.65 7.78 13.67
N LEU A 263 -15.27 8.10 12.52
CA LEU A 263 -14.60 8.04 11.22
C LEU A 263 -13.48 9.08 11.09
N GLN A 264 -13.75 10.32 11.55
CA GLN A 264 -12.76 11.40 11.56
C GLN A 264 -11.63 11.09 12.55
N GLU A 265 -11.95 10.52 13.70
CA GLU A 265 -10.96 10.08 14.69
C GLU A 265 -10.06 8.97 14.10
N PHE A 266 -10.61 8.02 13.35
CA PHE A 266 -9.84 7.01 12.65
C PHE A 266 -8.86 7.64 11.66
N GLN A 267 -9.31 8.58 10.81
CA GLN A 267 -8.46 9.27 9.84
C GLN A 267 -7.31 10.03 10.52
N ALA A 268 -7.58 10.71 11.64
CA ALA A 268 -6.56 11.40 12.42
C ALA A 268 -5.51 10.42 13.00
N LYS A 269 -5.94 9.28 13.52
CA LYS A 269 -5.04 8.21 13.99
C LYS A 269 -4.23 7.62 12.84
N TYR A 270 -4.84 7.47 11.66
CA TYR A 270 -4.15 6.98 10.47
C TYR A 270 -3.06 7.95 10.01
N ALA A 271 -3.34 9.25 9.96
CA ALA A 271 -2.36 10.28 9.67
C ALA A 271 -1.17 10.24 10.66
N THR A 272 -1.47 10.12 11.96
CA THR A 272 -0.45 9.99 13.02
C THR A 272 0.42 8.75 12.81
N MET A 273 -0.18 7.62 12.43
CA MET A 273 0.55 6.38 12.12
C MET A 273 1.52 6.59 10.94
N LEU A 274 1.11 7.31 9.90
CA LEU A 274 1.99 7.60 8.75
C LEU A 274 3.15 8.52 9.13
N GLU A 275 2.93 9.52 10.00
CA GLU A 275 4.00 10.36 10.54
C GLU A 275 5.01 9.54 11.36
N GLU A 276 4.52 8.59 12.17
CA GLU A 276 5.38 7.66 12.90
C GLU A 276 6.23 6.80 11.96
N LEU A 277 5.61 6.27 10.90
CA LEU A 277 6.32 5.52 9.87
C LEU A 277 7.38 6.38 9.16
N GLY A 278 7.07 7.63 8.83
CA GLY A 278 8.04 8.56 8.26
C GLY A 278 9.25 8.80 9.17
N ARG A 279 9.04 8.86 10.49
CA ARG A 279 10.15 8.95 11.48
C ARG A 279 10.92 7.63 11.62
N GLN A 280 10.23 6.50 11.46
CA GLN A 280 10.83 5.16 11.55
C GLN A 280 11.66 4.81 10.31
N PHE A 281 11.28 5.33 9.13
CA PHE A 281 11.94 5.09 7.84
C PHE A 281 12.44 6.42 7.23
N PRO A 282 13.49 7.05 7.80
CA PRO A 282 13.89 8.41 7.45
C PRO A 282 14.43 8.59 6.03
N TYR A 283 14.78 7.49 5.34
CA TYR A 283 15.18 7.50 3.94
C TYR A 283 14.00 7.61 2.96
N ALA A 284 12.77 7.42 3.44
CA ALA A 284 11.57 7.44 2.64
C ALA A 284 10.72 8.68 2.94
N ASN A 285 10.01 9.15 1.94
CA ASN A 285 8.99 10.16 2.05
C ASN A 285 7.63 9.47 2.16
N VAL A 286 7.04 9.49 3.35
CA VAL A 286 5.72 8.92 3.64
C VAL A 286 4.71 10.05 3.67
N ILE A 287 3.77 10.03 2.71
CA ILE A 287 2.81 11.11 2.48
C ILE A 287 1.42 10.63 2.91
N TYR A 288 0.82 11.33 3.86
CA TYR A 288 -0.61 11.20 4.11
C TYR A 288 -1.39 12.00 3.07
N TYR A 289 -2.33 11.34 2.44
CA TYR A 289 -3.39 12.00 1.67
C TYR A 289 -4.69 11.94 2.50
N SER A 290 -5.28 13.09 2.79
CA SER A 290 -6.63 13.10 3.37
C SER A 290 -7.64 12.73 2.28
N PRO A 291 -8.44 11.66 2.46
CA PRO A 291 -9.48 11.35 1.49
C PRO A 291 -10.65 12.35 1.52
N GLU A 292 -10.78 13.13 2.61
CA GLU A 292 -11.90 14.02 2.85
C GLU A 292 -11.88 15.24 1.93
N PHE A 293 -12.90 15.39 1.08
CA PHE A 293 -13.05 16.54 0.19
C PHE A 293 -13.09 17.87 0.97
N GLY A 294 -13.76 17.90 2.14
CA GLY A 294 -13.82 19.07 3.00
C GLY A 294 -12.45 19.51 3.48
N THR A 295 -11.66 18.60 4.04
CA THR A 295 -10.28 18.86 4.49
C THR A 295 -9.39 19.34 3.35
N ASN A 296 -9.53 18.74 2.15
CA ASN A 296 -8.80 19.19 0.96
C ASN A 296 -9.25 20.58 0.50
N TRP A 297 -10.54 20.88 0.57
CA TRP A 297 -11.06 22.22 0.27
C TRP A 297 -10.50 23.27 1.25
N ASP A 298 -10.52 22.98 2.54
CA ASP A 298 -9.96 23.88 3.56
C ASP A 298 -8.45 24.13 3.34
N THR A 299 -7.74 23.12 2.83
CA THR A 299 -6.30 23.22 2.57
C THR A 299 -5.97 23.95 1.27
N TYR A 300 -6.67 23.65 0.18
CA TYR A 300 -6.30 24.06 -1.17
C TYR A 300 -7.26 25.09 -1.81
N GLY A 301 -8.47 25.22 -1.30
CA GLY A 301 -9.47 26.20 -1.71
C GLY A 301 -9.72 26.20 -3.22
N ALA A 302 -9.66 27.39 -3.83
CA ALA A 302 -9.90 27.57 -5.25
C ALA A 302 -8.93 26.80 -6.18
N ARG A 303 -7.79 26.34 -5.69
CA ARG A 303 -6.86 25.50 -6.46
C ARG A 303 -7.40 24.10 -6.67
N LEU A 304 -8.10 23.56 -5.66
CA LEU A 304 -8.82 22.31 -5.80
C LEU A 304 -10.06 22.48 -6.70
N GLY A 305 -10.79 23.56 -6.53
CA GLY A 305 -12.13 23.74 -7.11
C GLY A 305 -13.22 23.11 -6.23
N ASN A 306 -14.43 23.66 -6.30
CA ASN A 306 -15.60 23.11 -5.61
C ASN A 306 -16.37 22.14 -6.52
N PHE A 307 -17.42 21.49 -6.00
CA PHE A 307 -18.22 20.55 -6.76
C PHE A 307 -18.72 21.10 -8.10
N ALA A 308 -19.16 22.36 -8.14
CA ALA A 308 -19.63 22.99 -9.39
C ALA A 308 -18.52 23.14 -10.44
N SER A 309 -17.25 23.23 -10.03
CA SER A 309 -16.09 23.31 -10.94
C SER A 309 -15.88 22.01 -11.72
N TYR A 310 -16.41 20.88 -11.20
CA TYR A 310 -16.38 19.56 -11.83
C TYR A 310 -17.74 19.17 -12.44
N GLY A 311 -18.70 20.09 -12.49
CA GLY A 311 -20.05 19.81 -13.01
C GLY A 311 -20.96 19.06 -12.02
N ILE A 312 -20.49 18.73 -10.83
CA ILE A 312 -21.23 17.99 -9.80
C ILE A 312 -22.33 18.90 -9.23
N LYS A 313 -23.58 18.43 -9.28
CA LYS A 313 -24.77 19.13 -8.81
C LYS A 313 -25.47 18.39 -7.65
N ASN A 314 -25.25 17.08 -7.53
CA ASN A 314 -25.86 16.24 -6.51
C ASN A 314 -24.77 15.55 -5.68
N THR A 315 -24.73 15.83 -4.38
CA THR A 315 -23.69 15.39 -3.44
C THR A 315 -24.23 14.46 -2.34
N LEU A 316 -25.54 14.19 -2.33
CA LEU A 316 -26.23 13.39 -1.31
C LEU A 316 -26.90 12.12 -1.88
N GLY A 317 -26.92 11.96 -3.20
CA GLY A 317 -27.50 10.82 -3.90
C GLY A 317 -26.50 10.16 -4.83
N TYR A 318 -26.94 9.13 -5.54
CA TYR A 318 -26.12 8.42 -6.51
C TYR A 318 -26.84 8.23 -7.86
N ALA A 319 -26.08 8.15 -8.94
CA ALA A 319 -26.58 8.12 -10.30
C ALA A 319 -27.39 6.84 -10.60
N GLN A 320 -26.98 5.71 -10.04
CA GLN A 320 -27.59 4.40 -10.31
C GLN A 320 -29.02 4.23 -9.71
N ALA A 321 -29.40 5.06 -8.71
CA ALA A 321 -30.71 4.96 -8.05
C ALA A 321 -31.91 5.21 -8.98
N THR A 322 -31.69 5.73 -10.18
CA THR A 322 -32.76 6.12 -11.11
C THR A 322 -33.18 5.02 -12.08
N ASN A 323 -32.58 3.83 -12.02
CA ASN A 323 -32.92 2.64 -12.83
C ASN A 323 -33.05 2.90 -14.34
N GLN A 324 -32.35 3.92 -14.85
CA GLN A 324 -32.31 4.29 -16.25
C GLN A 324 -30.88 4.27 -16.74
N ASP A 325 -30.68 3.84 -17.99
CA ASP A 325 -29.44 4.09 -18.74
C ASP A 325 -29.25 5.63 -18.86
N LEU A 326 -28.67 6.26 -17.83
CA LEU A 326 -28.37 7.66 -17.90
C LEU A 326 -27.21 7.87 -18.88
N PRO A 327 -27.34 8.85 -19.80
CA PRO A 327 -26.19 9.28 -20.60
C PRO A 327 -24.98 9.59 -19.71
N THR A 328 -23.78 9.34 -20.16
CA THR A 328 -22.53 9.56 -19.42
C THR A 328 -22.42 10.98 -18.85
N ASP A 329 -22.93 11.97 -19.57
CA ASP A 329 -22.99 13.39 -19.15
C ASP A 329 -23.97 13.65 -17.98
N ALA A 330 -25.01 12.83 -17.82
CA ALA A 330 -25.95 12.93 -16.69
C ALA A 330 -25.42 12.24 -15.42
N THR A 331 -24.63 11.17 -15.55
CA THR A 331 -24.01 10.50 -14.39
C THR A 331 -22.96 11.38 -13.71
N ASP A 332 -22.24 12.19 -14.47
CA ASP A 332 -21.20 13.11 -13.93
C ASP A 332 -21.78 14.28 -13.14
N ALA A 333 -23.12 14.52 -13.22
CA ALA A 333 -23.78 15.51 -12.37
C ALA A 333 -23.90 15.08 -10.89
N TYR A 334 -23.59 13.83 -10.56
CA TYR A 334 -23.57 13.28 -9.21
C TYR A 334 -22.14 13.14 -8.71
N LEU A 335 -21.95 13.25 -7.38
CA LEU A 335 -20.67 12.94 -6.76
C LEU A 335 -20.43 11.42 -6.72
N TYR A 336 -21.47 10.66 -6.44
CA TYR A 336 -21.43 9.21 -6.31
C TYR A 336 -22.15 8.52 -7.48
N PHE A 337 -21.53 7.45 -7.99
CA PHE A 337 -22.12 6.60 -9.02
C PHE A 337 -23.09 5.57 -8.41
N ASP A 338 -22.67 4.93 -7.32
CA ASP A 338 -23.44 3.98 -6.52
C ASP A 338 -23.33 4.32 -5.03
N ASP A 339 -23.63 3.37 -4.16
CA ASP A 339 -23.60 3.57 -2.71
C ASP A 339 -22.22 3.94 -2.16
N ILE A 340 -21.11 3.66 -2.88
CA ILE A 340 -19.75 3.74 -2.39
C ILE A 340 -18.82 4.51 -3.34
N HIS A 341 -18.96 4.32 -4.66
CA HIS A 341 -18.00 4.78 -5.65
C HIS A 341 -18.31 6.17 -6.18
N ASN A 342 -17.28 6.98 -6.33
CA ASN A 342 -17.39 8.29 -6.98
C ASN A 342 -17.61 8.15 -8.48
N THR A 343 -18.36 9.09 -9.08
CA THR A 343 -18.41 9.29 -10.53
C THR A 343 -17.03 9.72 -11.07
N GLN A 344 -16.91 9.79 -12.40
CA GLN A 344 -15.69 10.30 -13.01
C GLN A 344 -15.35 11.71 -12.49
N SER A 345 -16.33 12.62 -12.40
CA SER A 345 -16.13 13.96 -11.84
C SER A 345 -15.64 13.96 -10.39
N GLY A 346 -16.18 13.07 -9.55
CA GLY A 346 -15.70 12.89 -8.18
C GLY A 346 -14.27 12.36 -8.13
N GLN A 347 -13.92 11.43 -9.02
CA GLN A 347 -12.56 10.89 -9.15
C GLN A 347 -11.56 11.95 -9.64
N GLU A 348 -11.96 12.81 -10.57
CA GLU A 348 -11.14 13.93 -11.03
C GLU A 348 -10.84 14.90 -9.89
N MET A 349 -11.82 15.22 -9.04
CA MET A 349 -11.62 16.03 -7.85
C MET A 349 -10.64 15.39 -6.86
N THR A 350 -10.78 14.09 -6.62
CA THR A 350 -9.84 13.31 -5.77
C THR A 350 -8.43 13.33 -6.36
N ALA A 351 -8.28 13.09 -7.66
CA ALA A 351 -6.99 13.11 -8.34
C ALA A 351 -6.32 14.50 -8.26
N GLN A 352 -7.09 15.57 -8.39
CA GLN A 352 -6.61 16.94 -8.22
C GLN A 352 -6.11 17.18 -6.77
N ALA A 353 -6.85 16.72 -5.77
CA ALA A 353 -6.46 16.84 -4.37
C ALA A 353 -5.16 16.05 -4.07
N MET A 354 -5.05 14.83 -4.57
CA MET A 354 -3.80 14.04 -4.48
C MET A 354 -2.63 14.77 -5.14
N ALA A 355 -2.85 15.33 -6.32
CA ALA A 355 -1.83 16.06 -7.05
C ALA A 355 -1.36 17.32 -6.31
N LEU A 356 -2.27 18.07 -5.68
CA LEU A 356 -1.94 19.22 -4.84
C LEU A 356 -1.18 18.81 -3.57
N THR A 357 -1.53 17.66 -3.00
CA THR A 357 -0.80 17.07 -1.87
C THR A 357 0.64 16.74 -2.26
N LEU A 358 0.86 16.13 -3.42
CA LEU A 358 2.20 15.85 -3.95
C LEU A 358 2.97 17.14 -4.25
N GLU A 359 2.33 18.14 -4.82
CA GLU A 359 2.96 19.45 -5.07
C GLU A 359 3.44 20.10 -3.77
N SER A 360 2.65 20.04 -2.71
CA SER A 360 3.03 20.58 -1.40
C SER A 360 4.22 19.84 -0.77
N ASN A 361 4.39 18.56 -1.12
CA ASN A 361 5.47 17.70 -0.64
C ASN A 361 6.74 17.70 -1.54
N ARG A 362 6.85 18.56 -2.55
CA ARG A 362 7.96 18.54 -3.54
C ARG A 362 9.35 18.51 -2.92
N LYS A 363 9.58 19.22 -1.81
CA LYS A 363 10.88 19.25 -1.13
C LYS A 363 11.22 17.89 -0.53
N ALA A 364 10.26 17.25 0.13
CA ALA A 364 10.44 15.93 0.71
C ALA A 364 10.60 14.86 -0.39
N ILE A 365 9.83 14.97 -1.47
CA ILE A 365 9.97 14.10 -2.65
C ILE A 365 11.39 14.21 -3.22
N ALA A 366 11.89 15.42 -3.44
CA ALA A 366 13.24 15.64 -3.95
C ALA A 366 14.32 15.09 -3.00
N ALA A 367 14.12 15.24 -1.67
CA ALA A 367 15.05 14.73 -0.68
C ALA A 367 15.12 13.21 -0.62
N ALA A 368 14.03 12.51 -0.93
CA ALA A 368 13.98 11.04 -0.98
C ALA A 368 14.31 10.47 -2.37
N THR A 369 14.39 11.31 -3.42
CA THR A 369 14.69 10.87 -4.78
C THR A 369 16.18 10.66 -4.96
N LEU A 370 16.55 9.48 -5.48
CA LEU A 370 17.92 9.16 -5.87
C LEU A 370 18.18 9.69 -7.28
N THR A 371 19.19 10.54 -7.41
CA THR A 371 19.48 11.24 -8.66
C THR A 371 20.54 10.55 -9.51
N ASN A 372 21.24 9.58 -8.92
CA ASN A 372 22.27 8.78 -9.59
C ASN A 372 22.05 7.29 -9.31
N GLN A 373 22.24 6.46 -10.32
CA GLN A 373 22.15 5.02 -10.20
C GLN A 373 23.37 4.34 -10.81
N GLN A 374 24.03 3.46 -10.04
CA GLN A 374 25.13 2.64 -10.51
C GLN A 374 24.83 1.17 -10.25
N ARG A 375 25.13 0.33 -11.22
CA ARG A 375 24.90 -1.12 -11.16
C ARG A 375 26.16 -1.87 -11.52
N GLY A 376 26.57 -2.78 -10.66
CA GLY A 376 27.62 -3.75 -10.91
C GLY A 376 27.16 -4.90 -11.80
N ASN A 377 27.97 -5.93 -11.81
CA ASN A 377 27.77 -7.17 -12.55
C ASN A 377 28.04 -8.39 -11.66
N ALA A 378 28.37 -9.54 -12.19
CA ALA A 378 28.64 -10.75 -11.40
C ALA A 378 30.10 -10.88 -10.91
N ALA A 379 30.97 -9.91 -11.18
CA ALA A 379 32.34 -9.87 -10.68
C ALA A 379 32.47 -8.87 -9.54
N PRO A 380 33.52 -8.93 -8.70
CA PRO A 380 33.77 -7.92 -7.67
C PRO A 380 33.84 -6.51 -8.27
N ASN A 381 33.02 -5.59 -7.78
CA ASN A 381 32.90 -4.23 -8.26
C ASN A 381 33.32 -3.20 -7.19
N VAL A 382 33.68 -2.00 -7.65
CA VAL A 382 33.83 -0.82 -6.80
C VAL A 382 32.88 0.25 -7.32
N LEU A 383 31.82 0.53 -6.56
CA LEU A 383 30.81 1.51 -6.88
C LEU A 383 30.94 2.69 -5.92
N LEU A 384 31.17 3.89 -6.47
CA LEU A 384 31.33 5.11 -5.69
C LEU A 384 30.28 6.12 -6.14
N ALA A 385 29.38 6.51 -5.23
CA ALA A 385 28.42 7.55 -5.52
C ALA A 385 29.09 8.93 -5.63
N PRO A 386 28.56 9.84 -6.44
CA PRO A 386 28.85 11.26 -6.36
C PRO A 386 28.24 11.85 -5.07
N GLU A 387 28.52 13.14 -4.81
CA GLU A 387 27.99 13.86 -3.65
C GLU A 387 26.50 14.22 -3.83
N GLN A 388 25.63 13.22 -3.92
CA GLN A 388 24.16 13.36 -4.06
C GLN A 388 23.47 12.04 -3.76
N ASN A 389 22.16 12.06 -3.49
CA ASN A 389 21.38 10.84 -3.26
C ASN A 389 21.53 9.84 -4.41
N SER A 390 22.03 8.66 -4.12
CA SER A 390 22.41 7.66 -5.13
C SER A 390 21.87 6.27 -4.80
N GLU A 391 21.66 5.46 -5.83
CA GLU A 391 21.40 4.03 -5.71
C GLU A 391 22.60 3.24 -6.25
N LEU A 392 23.19 2.41 -5.40
CA LEU A 392 24.29 1.52 -5.77
C LEU A 392 23.83 0.07 -5.62
N ILE A 393 23.97 -0.73 -6.67
CA ILE A 393 23.57 -2.14 -6.70
C ILE A 393 24.77 -2.98 -7.12
N GLY A 394 25.32 -3.79 -6.20
CA GLY A 394 26.48 -4.66 -6.47
C GLY A 394 26.14 -5.83 -7.36
N ARG A 395 25.07 -6.54 -7.09
CA ARG A 395 24.55 -7.77 -7.69
C ARG A 395 25.24 -9.02 -7.16
N ALA A 396 26.25 -9.53 -7.85
CA ALA A 396 26.98 -10.71 -7.39
C ALA A 396 28.48 -10.41 -7.40
N GLY A 397 29.24 -11.15 -6.60
CA GLY A 397 30.65 -10.86 -6.38
C GLY A 397 30.87 -10.19 -5.04
N ASN A 398 32.12 -10.02 -4.65
CA ASN A 398 32.46 -9.33 -3.39
C ASN A 398 32.66 -7.84 -3.68
N ASP A 399 31.66 -7.05 -3.43
CA ASP A 399 31.57 -5.67 -3.88
C ASP A 399 31.98 -4.65 -2.81
N LEU A 400 32.42 -3.48 -3.24
CA LEU A 400 32.66 -2.31 -2.42
C LEU A 400 31.73 -1.17 -2.87
N LEU A 401 30.75 -0.82 -2.05
CA LEU A 401 29.79 0.24 -2.31
C LEU A 401 29.99 1.39 -1.34
N ARG A 402 30.07 2.64 -1.85
CA ARG A 402 30.24 3.83 -1.04
C ARG A 402 29.31 4.95 -1.48
N GLY A 403 28.42 5.39 -0.58
CA GLY A 403 27.42 6.44 -0.81
C GLY A 403 28.01 7.84 -0.83
N ASN A 404 29.01 8.14 0.02
CA ASN A 404 29.64 9.44 0.23
C ASN A 404 28.70 10.44 0.95
N THR A 405 28.07 11.36 0.23
CA THR A 405 27.12 12.33 0.79
C THR A 405 25.78 12.20 0.10
N GLY A 406 24.70 12.36 0.85
CA GLY A 406 23.34 12.18 0.37
C GLY A 406 22.61 11.08 1.13
N ASN A 407 21.32 10.93 0.86
CA ASN A 407 20.54 9.82 1.41
C ASN A 407 20.56 8.68 0.40
N ASP A 408 21.48 7.74 0.57
CA ASP A 408 21.79 6.73 -0.42
C ASP A 408 21.02 5.42 -0.20
N ALA A 409 20.96 4.58 -1.24
CA ALA A 409 20.50 3.20 -1.17
C ALA A 409 21.60 2.28 -1.67
N LEU A 410 22.10 1.39 -0.81
CA LEU A 410 23.18 0.47 -1.09
C LEU A 410 22.69 -0.97 -1.00
N TRP A 411 22.80 -1.71 -2.12
CA TRP A 411 22.42 -3.11 -2.26
C TRP A 411 23.66 -3.93 -2.62
N GLY A 412 24.16 -4.81 -1.73
CA GLY A 412 25.25 -5.73 -2.05
C GLY A 412 24.76 -6.85 -2.96
N ASP A 413 23.63 -7.43 -2.63
CA ASP A 413 22.95 -8.58 -3.22
C ASP A 413 23.67 -9.92 -2.90
N GLN A 414 24.49 -10.52 -3.74
CA GLN A 414 25.17 -11.80 -3.49
C GLN A 414 26.68 -11.62 -3.34
N GLY A 415 27.27 -12.09 -2.26
CA GLY A 415 28.72 -12.03 -2.07
C GLY A 415 29.12 -11.66 -0.63
N GLN A 416 30.39 -11.34 -0.46
CA GLN A 416 30.89 -10.78 0.80
C GLN A 416 31.17 -9.30 0.57
N ASP A 417 30.17 -8.48 0.85
CA ASP A 417 30.16 -7.09 0.44
C ASP A 417 30.62 -6.14 1.52
N ARG A 418 31.07 -4.96 1.11
CA ARG A 418 31.41 -3.86 1.97
C ARG A 418 30.61 -2.63 1.57
N LEU A 419 29.66 -2.24 2.42
CA LEU A 419 28.76 -1.13 2.21
C LEU A 419 29.06 0.00 3.19
N SER A 420 29.17 1.23 2.69
CA SER A 420 29.34 2.43 3.51
C SER A 420 28.45 3.54 2.99
N GLY A 421 27.44 3.95 3.78
CA GLY A 421 26.58 5.11 3.47
C GLY A 421 27.35 6.42 3.57
N ALA A 422 28.05 6.63 4.65
CA ALA A 422 28.92 7.76 5.03
C ALA A 422 28.17 8.99 5.56
N GLN A 423 27.65 9.93 4.84
CA GLN A 423 26.88 11.10 5.32
C GLN A 423 25.49 11.12 4.71
N GLY A 424 24.49 11.15 5.55
CA GLY A 424 23.09 11.16 5.15
C GLY A 424 22.27 10.12 5.91
N ASN A 425 20.99 10.04 5.61
CA ASN A 425 20.16 8.98 6.13
C ASN A 425 20.12 7.87 5.08
N ASP A 426 20.93 6.85 5.27
CA ASP A 426 21.20 5.85 4.26
C ASP A 426 20.38 4.58 4.48
N TRP A 427 20.09 3.88 3.40
CA TRP A 427 19.47 2.57 3.42
C TRP A 427 20.49 1.53 2.92
N LEU A 428 20.82 0.54 3.75
CA LEU A 428 21.83 -0.47 3.46
C LEU A 428 21.25 -1.87 3.57
N ARG A 429 21.52 -2.71 2.58
CA ARG A 429 21.25 -4.14 2.61
C ARG A 429 22.44 -4.91 2.03
N GLY A 430 23.07 -5.75 2.84
CA GLY A 430 24.15 -6.63 2.40
C GLY A 430 23.65 -7.64 1.37
N GLY A 431 22.73 -8.48 1.77
CA GLY A 431 22.17 -9.56 0.94
C GLY A 431 22.65 -10.93 1.34
N ASP A 432 22.84 -11.82 0.35
CA ASP A 432 23.33 -13.15 0.61
C ASP A 432 24.86 -13.14 0.83
N GLY A 433 25.33 -13.45 2.04
CA GLY A 433 26.76 -13.53 2.32
C GLY A 433 27.14 -13.09 3.72
N SER A 434 28.41 -12.87 3.93
CA SER A 434 28.90 -12.29 5.20
C SER A 434 29.38 -10.88 4.94
N ASP A 435 28.52 -9.91 5.22
CA ASP A 435 28.69 -8.55 4.79
C ASP A 435 29.23 -7.64 5.90
N ARG A 436 29.81 -6.54 5.49
CA ARG A 436 30.28 -5.51 6.41
C ARG A 436 29.63 -4.17 6.05
N LEU A 437 28.77 -3.68 6.95
CA LEU A 437 27.98 -2.49 6.75
C LEU A 437 28.40 -1.37 7.72
N SER A 438 28.42 -0.14 7.22
CA SER A 438 28.62 1.08 8.00
C SER A 438 27.63 2.13 7.50
N GLY A 439 26.74 2.61 8.37
CA GLY A 439 25.81 3.69 8.03
C GLY A 439 26.54 5.02 7.92
N GLY A 440 27.29 5.38 8.95
CA GLY A 440 28.07 6.61 8.97
C GLY A 440 27.42 7.69 9.83
N ARG A 441 27.23 8.90 9.30
CA ARG A 441 26.55 10.01 9.98
C ARG A 441 25.14 10.13 9.46
N GLY A 442 24.18 10.14 10.35
CA GLY A 442 22.77 10.29 10.05
C GLY A 442 21.94 9.28 10.83
N ALA A 443 20.71 9.14 10.41
CA ALA A 443 19.80 8.10 10.88
C ALA A 443 19.71 7.03 9.79
N ASP A 444 20.46 5.94 9.96
CA ASP A 444 20.65 4.95 8.93
C ASP A 444 19.71 3.75 9.12
N PHE A 445 19.37 3.12 8.03
CA PHE A 445 18.48 1.97 8.02
C PHE A 445 19.18 0.73 7.46
N PHE A 446 19.32 -0.29 8.29
CA PHE A 446 19.92 -1.56 7.93
C PHE A 446 18.83 -2.59 7.70
N ALA A 447 18.60 -2.96 6.44
CA ALA A 447 17.55 -3.87 6.04
C ALA A 447 18.04 -5.32 5.97
N TYR A 448 17.30 -6.22 6.59
CA TYR A 448 17.55 -7.66 6.59
C TYR A 448 16.30 -8.43 6.21
N GLN A 449 16.47 -9.42 5.34
CA GLN A 449 15.55 -10.54 5.24
C GLN A 449 16.20 -11.73 5.97
N THR A 450 15.42 -12.59 6.59
CA THR A 450 16.01 -13.72 7.37
C THR A 450 16.91 -14.63 6.55
N ARG A 451 16.68 -14.73 5.24
CA ARG A 451 17.58 -15.44 4.32
C ARG A 451 18.94 -14.75 4.13
N ASP A 452 19.00 -13.41 4.22
CA ASP A 452 20.23 -12.62 3.97
C ASP A 452 21.25 -12.85 5.09
N ALA A 453 20.79 -13.04 6.33
CA ALA A 453 21.62 -13.22 7.51
C ALA A 453 21.36 -14.59 8.17
N SER A 454 21.20 -15.64 7.36
CA SER A 454 20.96 -17.02 7.82
C SER A 454 22.05 -17.51 8.76
N SER A 455 21.81 -18.60 9.47
CA SER A 455 22.79 -19.22 10.39
C SER A 455 24.15 -19.51 9.75
N ARG A 456 24.19 -19.57 8.40
CA ARG A 456 25.40 -19.79 7.59
C ARG A 456 26.24 -18.52 7.42
N TRP A 457 25.65 -17.33 7.45
CA TRP A 457 26.29 -16.05 7.19
C TRP A 457 26.39 -15.20 8.45
N ARG A 458 27.34 -14.30 8.52
CA ARG A 458 27.59 -13.42 9.69
C ARG A 458 27.84 -12.01 9.22
N ASP A 459 26.79 -11.23 9.22
CA ASP A 459 26.91 -9.81 8.91
C ASP A 459 27.42 -9.01 10.10
N THR A 460 28.13 -7.94 9.78
CA THR A 460 28.68 -7.04 10.80
C THR A 460 28.30 -5.60 10.48
N ILE A 461 27.54 -4.97 11.38
CA ILE A 461 27.36 -3.51 11.37
C ILE A 461 28.43 -2.91 12.27
N THR A 462 29.22 -1.99 11.73
CA THR A 462 30.45 -1.53 12.35
C THR A 462 30.30 -0.29 13.23
N ASP A 463 29.20 0.44 13.07
CA ASP A 463 28.97 1.76 13.70
C ASP A 463 27.50 2.03 14.06
N PHE A 464 26.72 1.00 14.36
CA PHE A 464 25.31 1.12 14.71
C PHE A 464 25.08 2.02 15.92
N ARG A 465 24.24 3.03 15.76
CA ARG A 465 23.90 4.07 16.76
C ARG A 465 22.40 4.27 16.89
N GLY A 466 21.68 3.26 17.36
CA GLY A 466 20.22 3.32 17.52
C GLY A 466 19.72 4.52 18.35
N GLY A 467 20.52 5.00 19.32
CA GLY A 467 20.23 6.21 20.08
C GLY A 467 20.34 7.52 19.27
N LEU A 468 21.00 7.51 18.12
CA LEU A 468 21.10 8.64 17.19
C LEU A 468 20.20 8.51 15.95
N GLY A 469 19.36 7.49 15.92
CA GLY A 469 18.37 7.35 14.86
C GLY A 469 18.50 6.11 13.99
N ASP A 470 19.61 5.36 14.08
CA ASP A 470 19.77 4.13 13.30
C ASP A 470 18.68 3.09 13.63
N ARG A 471 18.27 2.35 12.64
CA ARG A 471 17.23 1.33 12.75
C ARG A 471 17.61 0.04 12.04
N LEU A 472 17.10 -1.07 12.56
CA LEU A 472 17.18 -2.41 11.97
C LEU A 472 15.81 -2.82 11.46
N GLY A 473 15.67 -3.00 10.16
CA GLY A 473 14.48 -3.58 9.54
C GLY A 473 14.70 -5.07 9.32
N ILE A 474 14.00 -5.92 10.09
CA ILE A 474 14.13 -7.36 9.97
C ILE A 474 12.82 -7.94 9.47
N THR A 475 12.83 -8.52 8.25
CA THR A 475 11.67 -9.18 7.66
C THR A 475 11.90 -10.68 7.67
N ALA A 476 11.02 -11.42 8.33
CA ALA A 476 11.04 -12.87 8.26
C ALA A 476 10.56 -13.31 6.87
N VAL A 477 11.43 -14.02 6.13
CA VAL A 477 11.08 -14.68 4.88
C VAL A 477 11.32 -16.16 5.11
N LEU A 478 10.27 -16.88 5.44
CA LEU A 478 10.31 -18.34 5.53
C LEU A 478 10.03 -18.92 4.15
N ASP A 479 10.83 -19.88 3.71
CA ASP A 479 10.62 -20.58 2.45
C ASP A 479 9.19 -21.11 2.34
N GLY A 480 8.40 -20.51 1.42
CA GLY A 480 7.01 -20.90 1.16
C GLY A 480 5.98 -20.48 2.21
N LYS A 481 6.36 -19.72 3.23
CA LYS A 481 5.44 -19.16 4.24
C LYS A 481 5.29 -17.65 4.07
N ASP A 482 4.14 -17.17 4.49
CA ASP A 482 3.75 -15.77 4.44
C ASP A 482 4.74 -14.87 5.19
N PRO A 483 5.44 -13.92 4.53
CA PRO A 483 6.32 -12.97 5.20
C PRO A 483 5.59 -12.03 6.16
N PHE A 484 4.24 -11.97 6.08
CA PHE A 484 3.39 -11.24 7.02
C PHE A 484 2.94 -12.10 8.20
N ALA A 485 3.13 -13.42 8.15
CA ALA A 485 2.84 -14.31 9.28
C ALA A 485 3.76 -14.06 10.49
N ASN A 486 4.68 -13.08 10.38
CA ASN A 486 5.51 -12.69 11.50
C ASN A 486 4.67 -11.94 12.54
N PRO A 487 4.42 -12.52 13.72
CA PRO A 487 3.61 -11.89 14.78
C PRO A 487 4.29 -10.68 15.44
N GLY A 488 5.37 -10.16 14.85
CA GLY A 488 6.32 -9.28 15.49
C GLY A 488 7.38 -10.09 16.24
N TRP A 489 8.57 -9.56 16.30
CA TRP A 489 9.65 -10.18 17.05
C TRP A 489 9.41 -10.03 18.56
N ASP A 490 9.42 -11.12 19.31
CA ASP A 490 9.47 -11.07 20.77
C ASP A 490 10.91 -10.91 21.24
N TYR A 491 11.24 -9.75 21.81
CA TYR A 491 12.58 -9.48 22.32
C TYR A 491 12.72 -10.06 23.74
N ILE A 492 13.40 -11.18 23.86
CA ILE A 492 13.60 -11.92 25.11
C ILE A 492 14.85 -11.50 25.92
N GLY A 493 15.50 -10.38 25.55
CA GLY A 493 16.72 -9.89 26.18
C GLY A 493 17.94 -10.75 25.85
N SER A 494 18.64 -11.25 26.86
CA SER A 494 19.79 -12.17 26.69
C SER A 494 19.47 -13.62 27.02
N LYS A 495 18.19 -13.95 27.30
CA LYS A 495 17.77 -15.32 27.62
C LYS A 495 18.03 -16.28 26.45
N PRO A 496 18.23 -17.58 26.71
CA PRO A 496 18.20 -18.58 25.65
C PRO A 496 16.85 -18.55 24.89
N PHE A 497 16.85 -18.94 23.63
CA PHE A 497 15.62 -19.19 22.89
C PHE A 497 14.78 -20.26 23.59
N SER A 498 13.48 -20.11 23.49
CA SER A 498 12.51 -21.13 23.84
C SER A 498 12.07 -21.87 22.55
N ASP A 499 11.06 -22.71 22.67
CA ASP A 499 10.45 -23.38 21.50
C ASP A 499 9.37 -22.47 20.84
N ALA A 500 9.41 -21.15 21.08
CA ALA A 500 8.48 -20.18 20.50
C ALA A 500 9.09 -19.54 19.24
N PRO A 501 8.34 -19.43 18.14
CA PRO A 501 8.82 -18.77 16.92
C PRO A 501 8.90 -17.25 17.09
N ALA A 502 9.73 -16.63 16.24
CA ALA A 502 9.94 -15.18 16.17
C ALA A 502 10.52 -14.53 17.43
N GLU A 503 11.39 -15.24 18.14
CA GLU A 503 12.15 -14.69 19.26
C GLU A 503 13.41 -13.96 18.79
N LEU A 504 13.67 -12.77 19.37
CA LEU A 504 14.92 -12.04 19.23
C LEU A 504 15.63 -11.94 20.57
N ARG A 505 16.94 -12.15 20.54
CA ARG A 505 17.81 -11.95 21.71
C ARG A 505 19.07 -11.19 21.34
N PHE A 506 19.61 -10.44 22.31
CA PHE A 506 20.91 -9.80 22.16
C PHE A 506 21.90 -10.31 23.18
N ALA A 507 22.99 -10.87 22.71
CA ALA A 507 24.03 -11.43 23.55
C ALA A 507 25.43 -11.26 22.93
N ASN A 508 26.40 -10.84 23.71
CA ASN A 508 27.80 -10.71 23.31
C ASN A 508 28.00 -9.87 22.03
N GLY A 509 27.24 -8.77 21.88
CA GLY A 509 27.32 -7.91 20.70
C GLY A 509 26.64 -8.47 19.44
N HIS A 510 25.87 -9.54 19.57
CA HIS A 510 25.14 -10.15 18.47
C HIS A 510 23.63 -10.06 18.71
N LEU A 511 22.90 -9.61 17.69
CA LEU A 511 21.47 -9.80 17.60
C LEU A 511 21.20 -11.13 16.90
N LEU A 512 20.47 -11.99 17.57
CA LEU A 512 20.15 -13.34 17.15
C LEU A 512 18.63 -13.49 17.05
N GLY A 513 18.11 -14.14 16.02
CA GLY A 513 16.69 -14.40 15.83
C GLY A 513 16.43 -15.87 15.58
N ASP A 514 15.46 -16.43 16.28
CA ASP A 514 14.87 -17.75 16.04
C ASP A 514 13.51 -17.50 15.35
N VAL A 515 13.42 -17.88 14.09
CA VAL A 515 12.26 -17.59 13.25
C VAL A 515 11.19 -18.68 13.40
N ASP A 516 11.61 -19.94 13.46
CA ASP A 516 10.72 -21.09 13.40
C ASP A 516 10.45 -21.78 14.76
N GLY A 517 11.15 -21.34 15.81
CA GLY A 517 10.98 -21.85 17.17
C GLY A 517 11.68 -23.17 17.42
N ASP A 518 12.77 -23.48 16.70
CA ASP A 518 13.56 -24.70 16.91
C ASP A 518 14.65 -24.53 17.98
N GLY A 519 14.72 -23.36 18.61
CA GLY A 519 15.71 -23.02 19.64
C GLY A 519 17.09 -22.65 19.11
N GLN A 520 17.25 -22.55 17.77
CA GLN A 520 18.50 -22.16 17.13
C GLN A 520 18.35 -20.78 16.45
N ALA A 521 19.46 -20.11 16.21
CA ALA A 521 19.43 -18.81 15.55
C ALA A 521 19.43 -18.96 14.02
N ASP A 522 18.36 -18.52 13.38
CA ASP A 522 18.23 -18.39 11.92
C ASP A 522 18.82 -17.07 11.41
N LEU A 523 18.76 -16.04 12.24
CA LEU A 523 19.31 -14.71 11.97
C LEU A 523 20.49 -14.43 12.90
N ARG A 524 21.58 -13.87 12.32
CA ARG A 524 22.76 -13.54 13.12
C ARG A 524 23.43 -12.26 12.61
N ILE A 525 23.35 -11.18 13.38
CA ILE A 525 23.93 -9.87 13.05
C ILE A 525 24.86 -9.44 14.19
N GLN A 526 26.11 -9.16 13.87
CA GLN A 526 27.06 -8.57 14.84
C GLN A 526 26.94 -7.05 14.82
N LEU A 527 26.70 -6.45 15.98
CA LEU A 527 26.67 -4.99 16.20
C LEU A 527 27.92 -4.57 16.97
N LEU A 528 28.95 -4.07 16.27
CA LEU A 528 30.20 -3.69 16.92
C LEU A 528 30.01 -2.48 17.83
N GLY A 529 30.51 -2.57 19.05
CA GLY A 529 30.45 -1.49 20.04
C GLY A 529 29.08 -1.35 20.74
N VAL A 530 28.08 -2.12 20.38
CA VAL A 530 26.79 -2.16 21.08
C VAL A 530 26.90 -3.13 22.27
N THR A 531 26.69 -2.62 23.46
CA THR A 531 26.71 -3.42 24.71
C THR A 531 25.31 -3.67 25.26
N ASN A 532 24.39 -2.73 25.03
CA ASN A 532 22.98 -2.82 25.41
C ASN A 532 22.10 -2.56 24.18
N PHE A 533 21.17 -3.44 23.92
CA PHE A 533 20.26 -3.34 22.79
C PHE A 533 18.88 -2.88 23.25
N ASN A 534 18.32 -1.92 22.55
CA ASN A 534 16.95 -1.47 22.78
C ASN A 534 16.03 -2.04 21.68
N PRO A 535 14.99 -2.81 22.00
CA PRO A 535 14.10 -3.39 21.00
C PRO A 535 13.39 -2.33 20.13
N ASN A 536 13.23 -1.09 20.59
CA ASN A 536 12.69 0.01 19.80
C ASN A 536 13.61 0.45 18.62
N TRP A 537 14.79 -0.14 18.48
CA TRP A 537 15.65 0.06 17.31
C TRP A 537 15.26 -0.86 16.14
N ILE A 538 14.39 -1.83 16.39
CA ILE A 538 13.80 -2.67 15.34
C ILE A 538 12.58 -1.96 14.74
N SER A 539 12.52 -1.96 13.41
CA SER A 539 11.48 -1.31 12.63
C SER A 539 10.65 -2.33 11.86
#